data_604bdfc0373fc4d83a4a9ce7ffde976e
#
_entry.id   604bdfc0373fc4d83a4a9ce7ffde976e
#
_cell.length_a   1.000
_cell.length_b   1.000
_cell.length_c   1.000
_cell.angle_alpha   90.00
_cell.angle_beta   90.00
_cell.angle_gamma   90.00
#
_symmetry.space_group_name_H-M   'P 1'
#
loop_
_entity.id
_entity.type
_entity.pdbx_description
1 polymer ?
#
loop_
_entity_poly.entity_id
_entity_poly.type
_entity_poly.pdbx_seq_one_letter_code
_entity_poly.pdbx_strand_id
1 'polypeptide(L)'
;MTPRSNPVVHLELHTGDLPQARDLYAELCGWRPERIETRSGSYLSLELGGGCGGGIVECGTPRPIWLPYVEVSEIDEATDRARQLGASMLMEPREGPAGWRSVVATPAGGEIAFWQPKAWGLAWSSR
;
A
#
# COMPACT_ATOMS: atom_id res chain seq x y z
N MET A 1 -16.74 18.38 -16.87
CA MET A 1 -15.54 18.24 -16.07
C MET A 1 -15.01 16.82 -16.08
N THR A 2 -13.76 16.66 -16.35
CA THR A 2 -13.14 15.33 -16.40
C THR A 2 -12.80 14.88 -14.99
N PRO A 3 -13.18 13.66 -14.62
CA PRO A 3 -12.77 13.15 -13.32
C PRO A 3 -11.27 13.06 -13.22
N ARG A 4 -10.77 13.33 -12.05
CA ARG A 4 -9.36 13.20 -11.80
C ARG A 4 -8.98 11.73 -11.63
N SER A 5 -7.86 11.34 -12.22
CA SER A 5 -7.33 10.00 -11.97
C SER A 5 -6.79 9.93 -10.56
N ASN A 6 -7.03 8.80 -9.92
CA ASN A 6 -6.52 8.58 -8.57
C ASN A 6 -5.09 8.07 -8.68
N PRO A 7 -4.13 8.72 -8.03
CA PRO A 7 -2.74 8.32 -8.19
C PRO A 7 -2.39 7.10 -7.35
N VAL A 8 -1.43 6.32 -7.85
CA VAL A 8 -0.77 5.32 -7.03
C VAL A 8 0.31 6.06 -6.24
N VAL A 9 0.22 6.01 -4.92
CA VAL A 9 1.13 6.79 -4.07
C VAL A 9 2.12 5.93 -3.30
N HIS A 10 1.92 4.60 -3.32
CA HIS A 10 2.75 3.72 -2.51
C HIS A 10 2.67 2.31 -3.08
N LEU A 11 3.81 1.60 -3.11
CA LEU A 11 3.84 0.18 -3.44
C LEU A 11 4.39 -0.57 -2.24
N GLU A 12 3.67 -1.59 -1.80
CA GLU A 12 4.07 -2.33 -0.61
C GLU A 12 4.16 -3.80 -0.93
N LEU A 13 5.31 -4.40 -0.65
CA LEU A 13 5.47 -5.84 -0.80
C LEU A 13 5.09 -6.52 0.50
N HIS A 14 4.19 -7.46 0.41
CA HIS A 14 3.85 -8.32 1.54
C HIS A 14 4.58 -9.64 1.34
N THR A 15 5.41 -10.01 2.30
CA THR A 15 6.26 -11.19 2.15
C THR A 15 6.27 -11.99 3.45
N GLY A 16 6.55 -13.27 3.32
CA GLY A 16 6.75 -14.12 4.49
C GLY A 16 8.20 -14.20 4.91
N ASP A 17 9.10 -13.56 4.17
CA ASP A 17 10.54 -13.64 4.45
C ASP A 17 11.17 -12.29 4.12
N LEU A 18 11.17 -11.41 5.12
CA LEU A 18 11.66 -10.06 4.95
C LEU A 18 13.12 -9.99 4.54
N PRO A 19 14.04 -10.74 5.19
CA PRO A 19 15.44 -10.66 4.79
C PRO A 19 15.67 -11.13 3.35
N GLN A 20 14.96 -12.15 2.91
CA GLN A 20 15.12 -12.63 1.54
C GLN A 20 14.66 -11.57 0.54
N ALA A 21 13.51 -10.94 0.80
CA ALA A 21 13.00 -9.91 -0.09
C ALA A 21 13.93 -8.70 -0.12
N ARG A 22 14.42 -8.29 1.06
CA ARG A 22 15.35 -7.17 1.14
C ARG A 22 16.58 -7.43 0.28
N ASP A 23 17.18 -8.60 0.42
CA ASP A 23 18.42 -8.90 -0.29
C ASP A 23 18.19 -9.03 -1.79
N LEU A 24 17.08 -9.66 -2.18
CA LEU A 24 16.76 -9.81 -3.58
C LEU A 24 16.62 -8.46 -4.27
N TYR A 25 15.84 -7.56 -3.67
CA TYR A 25 15.56 -6.29 -4.32
C TYR A 25 16.73 -5.32 -4.23
N ALA A 26 17.57 -5.46 -3.21
CA ALA A 26 18.80 -4.68 -3.19
C ALA A 26 19.70 -5.06 -4.36
N GLU A 27 19.82 -6.35 -4.64
CA GLU A 27 20.63 -6.83 -5.76
C GLU A 27 19.99 -6.51 -7.10
N LEU A 28 18.69 -6.77 -7.21
CA LEU A 28 18.01 -6.68 -8.48
C LEU A 28 17.76 -5.24 -8.91
N CYS A 29 17.36 -4.41 -7.98
CA CYS A 29 16.92 -3.05 -8.28
C CYS A 29 17.81 -1.97 -7.69
N GLY A 30 18.77 -2.34 -6.86
CA GLY A 30 19.62 -1.36 -6.20
C GLY A 30 18.91 -0.56 -5.13
N TRP A 31 17.77 -1.03 -4.68
CA TRP A 31 17.03 -0.32 -3.64
C TRP A 31 17.71 -0.48 -2.30
N ARG A 32 17.73 0.60 -1.51
CA ARG A 32 18.36 0.61 -0.20
C ARG A 32 17.29 0.73 0.85
N PRO A 33 16.85 -0.39 1.43
CA PRO A 33 15.77 -0.34 2.42
C PRO A 33 16.25 0.31 3.71
N GLU A 34 15.36 1.03 4.33
CA GLU A 34 15.59 1.65 5.63
C GLU A 34 14.60 1.08 6.62
N ARG A 35 15.11 0.59 7.76
CA ARG A 35 14.25 -0.01 8.77
C ARG A 35 13.54 1.09 9.55
N ILE A 36 12.23 0.98 9.63
CA ILE A 36 11.39 1.92 10.36
C ILE A 36 10.76 1.17 11.52
N GLU A 37 10.95 1.68 12.74
CA GLU A 37 10.35 1.09 13.92
C GLU A 37 9.06 1.80 14.23
N THR A 38 8.01 1.03 14.51
CA THR A 38 6.72 1.58 14.91
C THR A 38 6.23 0.84 16.14
N ARG A 39 5.15 1.33 16.71
CA ARG A 39 4.55 0.67 17.86
C ARG A 39 4.06 -0.73 17.55
N SER A 40 3.63 -0.94 16.31
CA SER A 40 3.08 -2.24 15.92
C SER A 40 4.11 -3.13 15.26
N GLY A 41 5.38 -2.76 15.26
CA GLY A 41 6.44 -3.55 14.67
C GLY A 41 7.31 -2.72 13.77
N SER A 42 8.10 -3.39 12.96
CA SER A 42 9.00 -2.70 12.05
C SER A 42 8.70 -3.10 10.62
N TYR A 43 9.08 -2.24 9.69
CA TYR A 43 8.99 -2.54 8.27
C TYR A 43 10.18 -1.89 7.57
N LEU A 44 10.40 -2.26 6.33
CA LEU A 44 11.46 -1.64 5.54
C LEU A 44 10.83 -0.62 4.61
N SER A 45 11.33 0.61 4.69
CA SER A 45 10.91 1.69 3.80
C SER A 45 11.80 1.68 2.58
N LEU A 46 11.22 1.87 1.41
CA LEU A 46 11.95 1.89 0.15
C LEU A 46 11.71 3.21 -0.56
N GLU A 47 12.74 3.69 -1.21
CA GLU A 47 12.60 4.82 -2.11
C GLU A 47 12.62 4.27 -3.52
N LEU A 48 11.47 4.26 -4.17
CA LEU A 48 11.32 3.63 -5.46
C LEU A 48 11.64 4.56 -6.62
N GLY A 49 11.80 5.84 -6.34
CA GLY A 49 12.04 6.82 -7.39
C GLY A 49 10.73 7.35 -7.94
N GLY A 50 10.80 8.45 -8.69
CA GLY A 50 9.63 9.02 -9.33
C GLY A 50 8.55 9.54 -8.39
N GLY A 51 8.90 9.79 -7.15
CA GLY A 51 7.94 10.30 -6.17
C GLY A 51 7.02 9.25 -5.58
N CYS A 52 7.25 7.98 -5.89
CA CYS A 52 6.44 6.90 -5.33
C CYS A 52 7.13 6.32 -4.10
N GLY A 53 6.42 6.23 -3.00
CA GLY A 53 6.93 5.58 -1.81
C GLY A 53 6.82 4.07 -1.92
N GLY A 54 7.54 3.37 -1.05
CA GLY A 54 7.47 1.93 -1.06
C GLY A 54 7.81 1.34 0.30
N GLY A 55 7.52 0.07 0.44
CA GLY A 55 7.83 -0.63 1.67
C GLY A 55 7.78 -2.13 1.50
N ILE A 56 8.41 -2.81 2.45
CA ILE A 56 8.34 -4.26 2.54
C ILE A 56 7.88 -4.58 3.95
N VAL A 57 6.82 -5.37 4.05
CA VAL A 57 6.21 -5.75 5.32
C VAL A 57 6.20 -7.25 5.41
N GLU A 58 6.70 -7.76 6.53
CA GLU A 58 6.62 -9.20 6.79
C GLU A 58 5.28 -9.52 7.43
N CYS A 59 4.56 -10.43 6.82
CA CYS A 59 3.27 -10.84 7.35
C CYS A 59 3.05 -12.30 6.96
N GLY A 60 2.14 -12.95 7.67
CA GLY A 60 1.89 -14.35 7.43
C GLY A 60 0.97 -14.57 6.24
N THR A 61 1.33 -14.02 5.10
CA THR A 61 0.50 -14.12 3.93
C THR A 61 0.79 -15.40 3.15
N PRO A 62 -0.26 -16.12 2.71
CA PRO A 62 -0.04 -17.27 1.84
C PRO A 62 0.35 -16.88 0.43
N ARG A 63 0.19 -15.61 0.05
CA ARG A 63 0.50 -15.14 -1.29
C ARG A 63 1.29 -13.85 -1.22
N PRO A 64 2.63 -13.94 -1.28
CA PRO A 64 3.45 -12.73 -1.32
C PRO A 64 3.16 -11.95 -2.60
N ILE A 65 2.85 -10.67 -2.47
CA ILE A 65 2.53 -9.84 -3.62
C ILE A 65 2.94 -8.40 -3.37
N TRP A 66 3.12 -7.68 -4.46
CA TRP A 66 3.21 -6.23 -4.44
C TRP A 66 1.81 -5.66 -4.48
N LEU A 67 1.51 -4.76 -3.56
CA LEU A 67 0.18 -4.17 -3.43
C LEU A 67 0.28 -2.67 -3.70
N PRO A 68 -0.33 -2.17 -4.78
CA PRO A 68 -0.35 -0.73 -5.02
C PRO A 68 -1.41 -0.05 -4.14
N TYR A 69 -1.06 1.12 -3.64
CA TYR A 69 -1.98 1.93 -2.84
C TYR A 69 -2.44 3.10 -3.68
N VAL A 70 -3.74 3.20 -3.88
CA VAL A 70 -4.37 4.24 -4.70
C VAL A 70 -5.01 5.26 -3.76
N GLU A 71 -4.61 6.51 -3.89
CA GLU A 71 -5.12 7.55 -3.01
C GLU A 71 -6.52 7.95 -3.42
N VAL A 72 -7.41 8.05 -2.45
CA VAL A 72 -8.79 8.47 -2.66
C VAL A 72 -9.15 9.51 -1.61
N SER A 73 -10.14 10.33 -1.92
CA SER A 73 -10.58 11.36 -0.96
C SER A 73 -11.57 10.82 0.07
N GLU A 74 -12.34 9.77 -0.30
CA GLU A 74 -13.35 9.20 0.57
C GLU A 74 -13.27 7.70 0.49
N ILE A 75 -12.65 7.09 1.49
CA ILE A 75 -12.35 5.67 1.41
C ILE A 75 -13.60 4.80 1.45
N ASP A 76 -14.62 5.23 2.22
CA ASP A 76 -15.85 4.45 2.27
C ASP A 76 -16.53 4.42 0.92
N GLU A 77 -16.59 5.57 0.24
CA GLU A 77 -17.18 5.64 -1.09
C GLU A 77 -16.41 4.81 -2.09
N ALA A 78 -15.08 4.92 -2.07
CA ALA A 78 -14.25 4.18 -3.01
C ALA A 78 -14.41 2.68 -2.79
N THR A 79 -14.45 2.25 -1.54
CA THR A 79 -14.59 0.84 -1.21
C THR A 79 -15.96 0.31 -1.64
N ASP A 80 -17.02 1.08 -1.38
CA ASP A 80 -18.36 0.69 -1.81
C ASP A 80 -18.47 0.66 -3.32
N ARG A 81 -17.85 1.62 -3.98
CA ARG A 81 -17.86 1.64 -5.44
C ARG A 81 -17.18 0.42 -6.01
N ALA A 82 -16.06 0.03 -5.43
CA ALA A 82 -15.35 -1.16 -5.87
C ALA A 82 -16.24 -2.40 -5.71
N ARG A 83 -16.95 -2.48 -4.59
CA ARG A 83 -17.86 -3.59 -4.34
C ARG A 83 -18.97 -3.64 -5.38
N GLN A 84 -19.54 -2.49 -5.73
CA GLN A 84 -20.56 -2.41 -6.76
C GLN A 84 -20.06 -2.86 -8.12
N LEU A 85 -18.78 -2.65 -8.38
CA LEU A 85 -18.16 -3.02 -9.64
C LEU A 85 -17.62 -4.46 -9.64
N GLY A 86 -17.90 -5.22 -8.60
CA GLY A 86 -17.60 -6.64 -8.59
C GLY A 86 -16.36 -7.04 -7.80
N ALA A 87 -15.73 -6.10 -7.10
CA ALA A 87 -14.55 -6.43 -6.31
C ALA A 87 -14.95 -7.18 -5.04
N SER A 88 -14.05 -8.04 -4.59
CA SER A 88 -14.19 -8.74 -3.32
C SER A 88 -13.43 -7.99 -2.25
N MET A 89 -14.01 -7.94 -1.06
CA MET A 89 -13.40 -7.23 0.06
C MET A 89 -12.40 -8.12 0.76
N LEU A 90 -11.14 -7.71 0.77
CA LEU A 90 -10.11 -8.43 1.52
C LEU A 90 -9.85 -7.80 2.86
N MET A 91 -10.01 -6.49 2.97
CA MET A 91 -9.90 -5.79 4.23
C MET A 91 -10.81 -4.57 4.16
N GLU A 92 -11.76 -4.50 5.08
CA GLU A 92 -12.65 -3.35 5.19
C GLU A 92 -11.85 -2.12 5.61
N PRO A 93 -12.38 -0.91 5.35
CA PRO A 93 -11.67 0.31 5.72
C PRO A 93 -11.26 0.28 7.19
N ARG A 94 -10.00 0.61 7.44
CA ARG A 94 -9.41 0.54 8.76
C ARG A 94 -8.55 1.77 8.99
N GLU A 95 -8.69 2.37 10.13
CA GLU A 95 -7.92 3.54 10.49
C GLU A 95 -6.54 3.15 11.00
N GLY A 96 -5.53 3.88 10.53
CA GLY A 96 -4.17 3.78 11.04
C GLY A 96 -3.68 5.14 11.44
N PRO A 97 -2.40 5.25 11.83
CA PRO A 97 -1.88 6.53 12.31
C PRO A 97 -1.90 7.64 11.27
N ALA A 98 -1.68 7.32 10.00
CA ALA A 98 -1.55 8.32 8.96
C ALA A 98 -2.77 8.44 8.06
N GLY A 99 -3.72 7.52 8.18
CA GLY A 99 -4.91 7.55 7.34
C GLY A 99 -5.68 6.27 7.42
N TRP A 100 -6.59 6.09 6.46
CA TRP A 100 -7.43 4.90 6.39
C TRP A 100 -7.08 4.10 5.16
N ARG A 101 -7.22 2.78 5.24
CA ARG A 101 -6.97 1.92 4.09
C ARG A 101 -7.97 0.79 4.04
N SER A 102 -8.18 0.28 2.83
CA SER A 102 -8.94 -0.93 2.58
C SER A 102 -8.26 -1.68 1.44
N VAL A 103 -8.55 -2.96 1.31
CA VAL A 103 -7.93 -3.79 0.28
C VAL A 103 -9.00 -4.58 -0.43
N VAL A 104 -8.94 -4.58 -1.75
CA VAL A 104 -9.91 -5.30 -2.57
C VAL A 104 -9.20 -6.15 -3.61
N ALA A 105 -9.82 -7.27 -3.96
CA ALA A 105 -9.43 -8.07 -5.10
C ALA A 105 -10.38 -7.72 -6.24
N THR A 106 -9.84 -7.35 -7.39
CA THR A 106 -10.67 -6.85 -8.46
C THR A 106 -11.05 -7.95 -9.45
N PRO A 107 -12.20 -7.82 -10.13
CA PRO A 107 -12.57 -8.82 -11.15
C PRO A 107 -11.65 -8.80 -12.36
N ALA A 108 -10.88 -7.72 -12.54
CA ALA A 108 -9.87 -7.67 -13.60
C ALA A 108 -8.62 -8.46 -13.25
N GLY A 109 -8.52 -8.91 -12.03
CA GLY A 109 -7.33 -9.61 -11.54
C GLY A 109 -6.47 -8.72 -10.68
N GLY A 110 -5.80 -9.32 -9.70
CA GLY A 110 -4.91 -8.57 -8.82
C GLY A 110 -5.64 -7.91 -7.66
N GLU A 111 -4.86 -7.26 -6.84
CA GLU A 111 -5.35 -6.62 -5.63
C GLU A 111 -4.85 -5.19 -5.59
N ILE A 112 -5.65 -4.28 -5.05
CA ILE A 112 -5.23 -2.92 -4.78
C ILE A 112 -5.71 -2.50 -3.40
N ALA A 113 -5.00 -1.54 -2.82
CA ALA A 113 -5.43 -0.91 -1.58
C ALA A 113 -5.90 0.49 -1.89
N PHE A 114 -6.97 0.92 -1.25
CA PHE A 114 -7.36 2.32 -1.24
C PHE A 114 -6.76 2.99 -0.02
N TRP A 115 -6.37 4.24 -0.18
CA TRP A 115 -5.69 4.99 0.87
C TRP A 115 -6.28 6.37 0.96
N GLN A 116 -6.72 6.75 2.14
CA GLN A 116 -7.20 8.11 2.41
C GLN A 116 -6.32 8.71 3.49
N PRO A 117 -5.48 9.70 3.16
CA PRO A 117 -4.64 10.33 4.19
C PRO A 117 -5.48 11.14 5.15
N LYS A 118 -4.97 11.32 6.37
CA LYS A 118 -5.65 12.13 7.36
C LYS A 118 -5.57 13.60 6.94
N ALA A 119 -6.42 14.39 7.59
CA ALA A 119 -6.63 15.77 7.16
C ALA A 119 -5.38 16.61 7.15
N TRP A 120 -4.37 16.25 7.92
CA TRP A 120 -3.12 16.98 7.93
C TRP A 120 -2.31 16.77 6.67
N GLY A 121 -2.68 15.81 5.84
CA GLY A 121 -2.01 15.57 4.60
C GLY A 121 -0.63 14.97 4.73
N LEU A 122 -0.37 14.22 5.76
CA LEU A 122 0.92 13.55 5.86
C LEU A 122 1.03 12.48 4.82
N ALA A 123 1.96 12.65 3.91
CA ALA A 123 2.23 11.64 2.90
C ALA A 123 2.97 10.47 3.52
N TRP A 124 2.99 9.35 2.81
CA TRP A 124 3.72 8.18 3.25
C TRP A 124 5.17 8.48 3.52
N SER A 125 5.76 9.29 2.66
CA SER A 125 7.18 9.58 2.73
C SER A 125 7.49 10.64 3.76
N SER A 126 6.50 11.30 4.31
CA SER A 126 6.74 12.30 5.35
C SER A 126 6.79 11.62 6.68
N ARG A 127 7.74 11.91 7.38
CA ARG A 127 7.81 11.26 8.63
C ARG A 127 8.20 12.02 9.67
#